data_611fcae1cca48aa6d5b5894350ebf67b
#
_entry.id   611fcae1cca48aa6d5b5894350ebf67b
#
_cell.length_a   1.000
_cell.length_b   1.000
_cell.length_c   1.000
_cell.angle_alpha   90.00
_cell.angle_beta   90.00
_cell.angle_gamma   90.00
#
_symmetry.space_group_name_H-M   'P 1'
#
loop_
_entity.id
_entity.type
_entity.pdbx_description
1 polymer ?
#
loop_
_entity_poly.entity_id
_entity_poly.type
_entity_poly.pdbx_seq_one_letter_code
_entity_poly.pdbx_strand_id
1 'polypeptide(L)'
;YFAQSDVEVAVIETGLGGRLDATNIIVPVVSVITNIGLEHTTLLGDTLQKIAAEKAGIIKKSIPVVIGEGDLRYNDVFEQVAAANKSKVIYAEKVFSCQECGCREGRQHFCMHRMRDDRNFEVDLDLTGNYQRHNILTAAATVDFLHEETPLTISRRAFLEGTRDAAAITSLAGRWQKLGENPLVVCDTGHNPHGIAYVAEQLKATPHKELYCVIGFVRDKDLAHILPLLPRDAHYIFTQAQTERALPAAELTAKAAIYGLRGETIPEVPAAVAHARELAAVDDMVFIGGSTYVVAEAL
;
A
#
# COMPACT_ATOMS: atom_id res chain seq x y z
N TYR A 1 1.88 21.00 -15.72
CA TYR A 1 3.20 20.35 -15.86
C TYR A 1 3.15 19.29 -17.00
N PHE A 2 2.35 18.21 -16.87
CA PHE A 2 2.33 17.12 -17.85
C PHE A 2 2.03 17.58 -19.29
N ALA A 3 1.06 18.48 -19.47
CA ALA A 3 0.75 19.05 -20.79
C ALA A 3 1.90 19.88 -21.39
N GLN A 4 2.77 20.44 -20.56
CA GLN A 4 3.95 21.20 -21.02
C GLN A 4 5.17 20.31 -21.24
N SER A 5 5.17 19.11 -20.65
CA SER A 5 6.29 18.16 -20.72
C SER A 5 6.13 17.11 -21.81
N ASP A 6 5.07 17.21 -22.64
CA ASP A 6 4.73 16.29 -23.73
C ASP A 6 4.84 14.81 -23.34
N VAL A 7 4.35 14.47 -22.14
CA VAL A 7 4.38 13.08 -21.66
C VAL A 7 3.45 12.21 -22.51
N GLU A 8 3.90 11.02 -22.90
CA GLU A 8 3.11 10.08 -23.68
C GLU A 8 2.03 9.38 -22.84
N VAL A 9 2.33 9.14 -21.55
CA VAL A 9 1.42 8.52 -20.57
C VAL A 9 1.54 9.24 -19.23
N ALA A 10 0.40 9.53 -18.62
CA ALA A 10 0.33 10.07 -17.27
C ALA A 10 -0.45 9.12 -16.36
N VAL A 11 0.15 8.70 -15.25
CA VAL A 11 -0.52 7.98 -14.18
C VAL A 11 -0.91 9.00 -13.10
N ILE A 12 -2.20 9.18 -12.89
CA ILE A 12 -2.75 10.18 -11.97
C ILE A 12 -3.35 9.48 -10.77
N GLU A 13 -2.76 9.68 -9.60
CA GLU A 13 -3.28 9.17 -8.33
C GLU A 13 -4.23 10.19 -7.70
N THR A 14 -5.41 9.73 -7.22
CA THR A 14 -6.34 10.56 -6.45
C THR A 14 -5.75 10.82 -5.06
N GLY A 15 -5.84 12.07 -4.59
CA GLY A 15 -5.37 12.43 -3.25
C GLY A 15 -6.27 11.88 -2.15
N LEU A 16 -7.61 11.93 -2.34
CA LEU A 16 -8.59 11.46 -1.35
C LEU A 16 -9.91 11.06 -2.00
N GLY A 17 -10.37 9.85 -1.72
CA GLY A 17 -11.66 9.34 -2.20
C GLY A 17 -11.67 9.14 -3.72
N GLY A 18 -12.28 10.04 -4.45
CA GLY A 18 -12.36 10.03 -5.92
C GLY A 18 -13.37 11.02 -6.46
N ARG A 19 -14.64 10.95 -6.05
CA ARG A 19 -15.74 11.74 -6.60
C ARG A 19 -15.49 13.26 -6.53
N LEU A 20 -14.98 13.77 -5.43
CA LEU A 20 -14.69 15.19 -5.18
C LEU A 20 -13.20 15.52 -5.22
N ASP A 21 -12.35 14.57 -5.63
CA ASP A 21 -10.92 14.80 -5.72
C ASP A 21 -10.59 15.78 -6.84
N ALA A 22 -9.59 16.64 -6.61
CA ALA A 22 -9.15 17.63 -7.58
C ALA A 22 -8.68 17.03 -8.91
N THR A 23 -8.16 15.79 -8.87
CA THR A 23 -7.74 15.06 -10.07
C THR A 23 -8.92 14.56 -10.92
N ASN A 24 -10.15 14.54 -10.36
CA ASN A 24 -11.32 13.96 -11.02
C ASN A 24 -11.89 14.81 -12.18
N ILE A 25 -11.20 15.87 -12.57
CA ILE A 25 -11.51 16.68 -13.77
C ILE A 25 -11.08 15.98 -15.08
N ILE A 26 -10.19 15.00 -15.01
CA ILE A 26 -9.65 14.30 -16.17
C ILE A 26 -10.65 13.29 -16.76
N VAL A 27 -10.47 12.97 -18.05
CA VAL A 27 -11.09 11.80 -18.70
C VAL A 27 -9.95 10.82 -19.00
N PRO A 28 -9.79 9.76 -18.21
CA PRO A 28 -8.68 8.82 -18.39
C PRO A 28 -8.96 7.82 -19.51
N VAL A 29 -7.95 7.07 -19.92
CA VAL A 29 -8.10 5.90 -20.82
C VAL A 29 -8.67 4.71 -20.04
N VAL A 30 -8.33 4.59 -18.77
CA VAL A 30 -8.82 3.59 -17.83
C VAL A 30 -8.81 4.17 -16.43
N SER A 31 -9.84 3.89 -15.63
CA SER A 31 -9.85 4.15 -14.19
C SER A 31 -9.41 2.90 -13.43
N VAL A 32 -8.70 3.06 -12.33
CA VAL A 32 -8.27 1.93 -11.48
C VAL A 32 -8.66 2.21 -10.04
N ILE A 33 -9.34 1.25 -9.41
CA ILE A 33 -9.64 1.26 -7.97
C ILE A 33 -8.94 0.04 -7.37
N THR A 34 -7.91 0.27 -6.56
CA THR A 34 -7.05 -0.79 -6.04
C THR A 34 -7.76 -1.67 -5.02
N ASN A 35 -8.27 -1.05 -3.96
CA ASN A 35 -9.05 -1.72 -2.91
C ASN A 35 -9.95 -0.73 -2.15
N ILE A 36 -10.78 -1.28 -1.25
CA ILE A 36 -11.61 -0.50 -0.33
C ILE A 36 -11.26 -0.92 1.10
N GLY A 37 -10.87 0.05 1.90
CA GLY A 37 -10.63 -0.09 3.34
C GLY A 37 -11.29 1.04 4.12
N LEU A 38 -11.53 0.84 5.41
CA LEU A 38 -11.98 1.90 6.30
C LEU A 38 -10.85 2.91 6.51
N GLU A 39 -10.91 4.01 5.81
CA GLU A 39 -9.96 5.10 5.87
C GLU A 39 -10.67 6.44 5.66
N HIS A 40 -10.19 7.49 6.34
CA HIS A 40 -10.79 8.83 6.27
C HIS A 40 -12.32 8.83 6.52
N THR A 41 -12.77 8.03 7.47
CA THR A 41 -14.19 7.74 7.71
C THR A 41 -15.02 8.98 8.02
N THR A 42 -14.43 10.02 8.56
CA THR A 42 -15.07 11.33 8.80
C THR A 42 -15.41 12.08 7.51
N LEU A 43 -14.71 11.81 6.41
CA LEU A 43 -14.88 12.47 5.12
C LEU A 43 -15.54 11.56 4.07
N LEU A 44 -15.13 10.30 4.02
CA LEU A 44 -15.57 9.35 2.98
C LEU A 44 -16.75 8.48 3.42
N GLY A 45 -17.09 8.52 4.72
CA GLY A 45 -18.15 7.70 5.31
C GLY A 45 -17.61 6.52 6.13
N ASP A 46 -18.48 5.99 6.97
CA ASP A 46 -18.20 5.02 8.02
C ASP A 46 -18.46 3.55 7.62
N THR A 47 -18.78 3.31 6.34
CA THR A 47 -18.98 1.97 5.78
C THR A 47 -18.18 1.75 4.50
N LEU A 48 -17.84 0.49 4.20
CA LEU A 48 -17.14 0.13 2.98
C LEU A 48 -17.92 0.57 1.73
N GLN A 49 -19.26 0.47 1.75
CA GLN A 49 -20.13 0.88 0.64
C GLN A 49 -20.06 2.40 0.38
N LYS A 50 -20.05 3.23 1.43
CA LYS A 50 -19.91 4.69 1.29
C LYS A 50 -18.54 5.05 0.70
N ILE A 51 -17.47 4.44 1.20
CA ILE A 51 -16.11 4.64 0.69
C ILE A 51 -16.01 4.16 -0.77
N ALA A 52 -16.60 3.00 -1.09
CA ALA A 52 -16.68 2.50 -2.45
C ALA A 52 -17.40 3.48 -3.38
N ALA A 53 -18.50 4.08 -2.94
CA ALA A 53 -19.25 5.08 -3.72
C ALA A 53 -18.42 6.35 -3.99
N GLU A 54 -17.65 6.83 -3.00
CA GLU A 54 -16.74 7.97 -3.20
C GLU A 54 -15.62 7.63 -4.18
N LYS A 55 -15.00 6.44 -4.07
CA LYS A 55 -13.98 5.99 -5.03
C LYS A 55 -14.55 5.70 -6.41
N ALA A 56 -15.76 5.15 -6.52
CA ALA A 56 -16.46 4.92 -7.78
C ALA A 56 -16.74 6.22 -8.57
N GLY A 57 -16.65 7.39 -7.93
CA GLY A 57 -16.77 8.69 -8.59
C GLY A 57 -15.73 8.98 -9.68
N ILE A 58 -14.64 8.17 -9.76
CA ILE A 58 -13.68 8.24 -10.87
C ILE A 58 -14.09 7.42 -12.10
N ILE A 59 -15.17 6.64 -12.02
CA ILE A 59 -15.69 5.88 -13.17
C ILE A 59 -16.37 6.86 -14.13
N LYS A 60 -15.81 7.00 -15.33
CA LYS A 60 -16.27 7.96 -16.32
C LYS A 60 -17.10 7.28 -17.42
N LYS A 61 -17.93 8.09 -18.08
CA LYS A 61 -18.80 7.60 -19.15
C LYS A 61 -18.01 6.89 -20.26
N SER A 62 -18.36 5.63 -20.51
CA SER A 62 -17.76 4.75 -21.50
C SER A 62 -16.26 4.49 -21.31
N ILE A 63 -15.70 4.81 -20.13
CA ILE A 63 -14.32 4.51 -19.80
C ILE A 63 -14.28 3.29 -18.88
N PRO A 64 -13.56 2.22 -19.23
CA PRO A 64 -13.45 1.03 -18.40
C PRO A 64 -12.83 1.32 -17.04
N VAL A 65 -13.22 0.51 -16.06
CA VAL A 65 -12.64 0.55 -14.72
C VAL A 65 -12.07 -0.81 -14.35
N VAL A 66 -10.82 -0.83 -13.86
CA VAL A 66 -10.19 -2.00 -13.25
C VAL A 66 -10.40 -1.93 -11.75
N ILE A 67 -10.93 -3.01 -11.16
CA ILE A 67 -11.07 -3.21 -9.72
C ILE A 67 -10.01 -4.22 -9.31
N GLY A 68 -9.08 -3.79 -8.45
CA GLY A 68 -7.97 -4.62 -8.00
C GLY A 68 -8.43 -5.75 -7.08
N GLU A 69 -9.08 -5.37 -5.98
CA GLU A 69 -9.63 -6.31 -5.01
C GLU A 69 -11.16 -6.18 -4.99
N GLY A 70 -11.86 -7.21 -5.49
CA GLY A 70 -13.31 -7.30 -5.42
C GLY A 70 -13.78 -7.86 -4.07
N ASP A 71 -14.94 -7.39 -3.58
CA ASP A 71 -15.58 -7.94 -2.39
C ASP A 71 -17.10 -7.83 -2.51
N LEU A 72 -17.80 -8.91 -2.16
CA LEU A 72 -19.27 -9.00 -2.23
C LEU A 72 -19.97 -7.90 -1.41
N ARG A 73 -19.28 -7.32 -0.43
CA ARG A 73 -19.81 -6.26 0.43
C ARG A 73 -19.98 -4.93 -0.31
N TYR A 74 -19.27 -4.69 -1.43
CA TYR A 74 -19.31 -3.41 -2.15
C TYR A 74 -19.18 -3.50 -3.67
N ASN A 75 -19.04 -4.67 -4.26
CA ASN A 75 -18.93 -4.82 -5.72
C ASN A 75 -20.15 -4.27 -6.46
N ASP A 76 -21.34 -4.42 -5.87
CA ASP A 76 -22.61 -3.89 -6.39
C ASP A 76 -22.58 -2.37 -6.59
N VAL A 77 -21.85 -1.64 -5.73
CA VAL A 77 -21.65 -0.18 -5.87
C VAL A 77 -20.91 0.13 -7.16
N PHE A 78 -19.82 -0.58 -7.44
CA PHE A 78 -19.05 -0.39 -8.66
C PHE A 78 -19.84 -0.76 -9.91
N GLU A 79 -20.57 -1.86 -9.86
CA GLU A 79 -21.39 -2.34 -10.98
C GLU A 79 -22.53 -1.36 -11.31
N GLN A 80 -23.21 -0.82 -10.29
CA GLN A 80 -24.27 0.18 -10.48
C GLN A 80 -23.72 1.48 -11.10
N VAL A 81 -22.61 2.01 -10.56
CA VAL A 81 -22.00 3.23 -11.09
C VAL A 81 -21.47 3.01 -12.51
N ALA A 82 -20.84 1.87 -12.77
CA ALA A 82 -20.34 1.53 -14.10
C ALA A 82 -21.49 1.37 -15.11
N ALA A 83 -22.57 0.69 -14.74
CA ALA A 83 -23.76 0.56 -15.60
C ALA A 83 -24.36 1.91 -15.94
N ALA A 84 -24.52 2.82 -14.95
CA ALA A 84 -25.01 4.18 -15.18
C ALA A 84 -24.12 4.98 -16.14
N ASN A 85 -22.81 4.73 -16.12
CA ASN A 85 -21.82 5.35 -17.00
C ASN A 85 -21.57 4.57 -18.31
N LYS A 86 -22.26 3.45 -18.55
CA LYS A 86 -22.00 2.55 -19.68
C LYS A 86 -20.54 2.11 -19.75
N SER A 87 -19.94 1.87 -18.60
CA SER A 87 -18.54 1.54 -18.38
C SER A 87 -18.40 0.03 -18.18
N LYS A 88 -17.31 -0.55 -18.70
CA LYS A 88 -16.96 -1.97 -18.46
C LYS A 88 -16.24 -2.09 -17.12
N VAL A 89 -16.67 -3.00 -16.27
CA VAL A 89 -15.93 -3.36 -15.05
C VAL A 89 -15.02 -4.55 -15.33
N ILE A 90 -13.77 -4.46 -14.90
CA ILE A 90 -12.74 -5.49 -15.05
C ILE A 90 -12.22 -5.80 -13.65
N TYR A 91 -12.54 -6.97 -13.12
CA TYR A 91 -11.98 -7.44 -11.85
C TYR A 91 -10.62 -8.10 -12.12
N ALA A 92 -9.56 -7.59 -11.50
CA ALA A 92 -8.19 -8.08 -11.73
C ALA A 92 -8.06 -9.57 -11.44
N GLU A 93 -8.70 -10.05 -10.37
CA GLU A 93 -8.73 -11.47 -9.97
C GLU A 93 -9.47 -12.40 -10.95
N LYS A 94 -10.31 -11.84 -11.85
CA LYS A 94 -10.96 -12.59 -12.94
C LYS A 94 -10.13 -12.62 -14.23
N VAL A 95 -9.11 -11.78 -14.31
CA VAL A 95 -8.18 -11.71 -15.45
C VAL A 95 -6.93 -12.52 -15.18
N PHE A 96 -6.40 -12.40 -13.97
CA PHE A 96 -5.20 -13.10 -13.50
C PHE A 96 -5.41 -13.73 -12.13
N SER A 97 -4.71 -14.83 -11.86
CA SER A 97 -4.39 -15.28 -10.51
C SER A 97 -2.89 -15.11 -10.24
N CYS A 98 -2.54 -14.98 -8.98
CA CYS A 98 -1.17 -14.75 -8.53
C CYS A 98 -0.89 -15.60 -7.30
N GLN A 99 0.21 -16.33 -7.34
CA GLN A 99 0.76 -17.05 -6.20
C GLN A 99 2.16 -16.54 -5.93
N GLU A 100 2.46 -16.25 -4.67
CA GLU A 100 3.82 -15.97 -4.25
C GLU A 100 4.63 -17.26 -4.28
N CYS A 101 5.75 -17.24 -5.02
CA CYS A 101 6.62 -18.39 -5.23
C CYS A 101 7.97 -18.23 -4.50
N GLY A 102 8.06 -17.28 -3.56
CA GLY A 102 9.23 -17.02 -2.73
C GLY A 102 9.94 -15.71 -3.05
N CYS A 103 11.20 -15.61 -2.59
CA CYS A 103 12.04 -14.44 -2.79
C CYS A 103 13.34 -14.85 -3.46
N ARG A 104 13.77 -14.12 -4.49
CA ARG A 104 15.03 -14.32 -5.22
C ARG A 104 15.79 -13.00 -5.32
N GLU A 105 17.05 -12.99 -4.97
CA GLU A 105 17.92 -11.79 -5.07
C GLU A 105 17.30 -10.52 -4.46
N GLY A 106 16.60 -10.68 -3.31
CA GLY A 106 15.94 -9.57 -2.62
C GLY A 106 14.65 -9.07 -3.29
N ARG A 107 14.12 -9.78 -4.31
CA ARG A 107 12.84 -9.50 -4.97
C ARG A 107 11.81 -10.56 -4.62
N GLN A 108 10.56 -10.16 -4.51
CA GLN A 108 9.44 -11.11 -4.46
C GLN A 108 9.26 -11.76 -5.84
N HIS A 109 9.04 -13.06 -5.83
CA HIS A 109 8.81 -13.86 -7.02
C HIS A 109 7.38 -14.36 -7.05
N PHE A 110 6.66 -14.01 -8.13
CA PHE A 110 5.26 -14.37 -8.32
C PHE A 110 5.07 -15.29 -9.52
N CYS A 111 4.28 -16.34 -9.33
CA CYS A 111 3.77 -17.19 -10.40
C CYS A 111 2.38 -16.67 -10.80
N MET A 112 2.29 -16.07 -11.97
CA MET A 112 1.08 -15.48 -12.53
C MET A 112 0.42 -16.42 -13.53
N HIS A 113 -0.91 -16.51 -13.47
CA HIS A 113 -1.70 -17.24 -14.44
C HIS A 113 -2.74 -16.30 -15.08
N ARG A 114 -2.73 -16.22 -16.43
CA ARG A 114 -3.70 -15.43 -17.18
C ARG A 114 -4.87 -16.32 -17.60
N MET A 115 -6.09 -15.98 -17.13
CA MET A 115 -7.28 -16.83 -17.26
C MET A 115 -7.75 -17.04 -18.69
N ARG A 116 -7.67 -16.00 -19.55
CA ARG A 116 -8.29 -16.02 -20.90
C ARG A 116 -7.65 -17.01 -21.86
N ASP A 117 -6.38 -17.32 -21.72
CA ASP A 117 -5.61 -18.18 -22.63
C ASP A 117 -4.74 -19.22 -21.89
N ASP A 118 -5.01 -19.42 -20.60
CA ASP A 118 -4.39 -20.45 -19.76
C ASP A 118 -2.84 -20.35 -19.70
N ARG A 119 -2.31 -19.10 -19.74
CA ARG A 119 -0.86 -18.86 -19.76
C ARG A 119 -0.30 -18.62 -18.38
N ASN A 120 0.76 -19.36 -18.06
CA ASN A 120 1.58 -19.12 -16.88
C ASN A 120 2.84 -18.31 -17.24
N PHE A 121 3.23 -17.41 -16.32
CA PHE A 121 4.47 -16.65 -16.43
C PHE A 121 4.93 -16.21 -15.05
N GLU A 122 6.21 -15.91 -14.92
CA GLU A 122 6.83 -15.49 -13.68
C GLU A 122 7.05 -13.97 -13.71
N VAL A 123 6.93 -13.34 -12.56
CA VAL A 123 7.16 -11.89 -12.36
C VAL A 123 8.02 -11.72 -11.11
N ASP A 124 9.10 -10.97 -11.24
CA ASP A 124 9.88 -10.47 -10.11
C ASP A 124 9.48 -9.03 -9.79
N LEU A 125 9.48 -8.70 -8.50
CA LEU A 125 9.10 -7.37 -8.00
C LEU A 125 10.08 -6.95 -6.89
N ASP A 126 10.69 -5.78 -7.01
CA ASP A 126 11.59 -5.19 -6.02
C ASP A 126 10.89 -4.55 -4.82
N LEU A 127 9.57 -4.55 -4.80
CA LEU A 127 8.72 -4.20 -3.66
C LEU A 127 8.36 -5.47 -2.89
N THR A 128 8.76 -5.59 -1.63
CA THR A 128 8.74 -6.86 -0.88
C THR A 128 7.66 -6.97 0.21
N GLY A 129 6.66 -6.07 0.22
CA GLY A 129 5.47 -6.19 1.07
C GLY A 129 4.54 -7.33 0.64
N ASN A 130 4.00 -8.11 1.56
CA ASN A 130 3.08 -9.22 1.28
C ASN A 130 1.80 -8.80 0.54
N TYR A 131 1.36 -7.55 0.71
CA TYR A 131 0.24 -6.95 -0.01
C TYR A 131 0.52 -6.69 -1.50
N GLN A 132 1.77 -6.77 -1.95
CA GLN A 132 2.14 -6.54 -3.35
C GLN A 132 1.56 -7.58 -4.31
N ARG A 133 1.18 -8.76 -3.81
CA ARG A 133 0.44 -9.75 -4.62
C ARG A 133 -0.88 -9.20 -5.19
N HIS A 134 -1.56 -8.31 -4.46
CA HIS A 134 -2.78 -7.66 -4.92
C HIS A 134 -2.48 -6.52 -5.90
N ASN A 135 -1.41 -5.76 -5.60
CA ASN A 135 -1.00 -4.67 -6.46
C ASN A 135 -0.51 -5.16 -7.83
N ILE A 136 0.27 -6.26 -7.86
CA ILE A 136 0.75 -6.82 -9.13
C ILE A 136 -0.38 -7.38 -9.99
N LEU A 137 -1.43 -7.98 -9.38
CA LEU A 137 -2.64 -8.40 -10.10
C LEU A 137 -3.35 -7.21 -10.74
N THR A 138 -3.54 -6.13 -9.97
CA THR A 138 -4.17 -4.89 -10.43
C THR A 138 -3.36 -4.27 -11.58
N ALA A 139 -2.04 -4.18 -11.43
CA ALA A 139 -1.16 -3.66 -12.45
C ALA A 139 -1.18 -4.51 -13.72
N ALA A 140 -1.11 -5.85 -13.59
CA ALA A 140 -1.16 -6.78 -14.72
C ALA A 140 -2.48 -6.66 -15.49
N ALA A 141 -3.63 -6.63 -14.79
CA ALA A 141 -4.93 -6.48 -15.42
C ALA A 141 -5.09 -5.12 -16.13
N THR A 142 -4.53 -4.06 -15.55
CA THR A 142 -4.53 -2.73 -16.16
C THR A 142 -3.67 -2.69 -17.42
N VAL A 143 -2.46 -3.25 -17.35
CA VAL A 143 -1.53 -3.31 -18.49
C VAL A 143 -2.07 -4.20 -19.60
N ASP A 144 -2.68 -5.35 -19.26
CA ASP A 144 -3.33 -6.24 -20.23
C ASP A 144 -4.46 -5.52 -20.98
N PHE A 145 -5.32 -4.79 -20.25
CA PHE A 145 -6.37 -3.96 -20.86
C PHE A 145 -5.77 -2.87 -21.77
N LEU A 146 -4.77 -2.13 -21.31
CA LEU A 146 -4.13 -1.07 -22.09
C LEU A 146 -3.51 -1.60 -23.39
N HIS A 147 -2.86 -2.76 -23.33
CA HIS A 147 -2.25 -3.40 -24.50
C HIS A 147 -3.27 -3.89 -25.54
N GLU A 148 -4.37 -4.50 -25.07
CA GLU A 148 -5.34 -5.17 -25.93
C GLU A 148 -6.40 -4.22 -26.50
N GLU A 149 -6.82 -3.22 -25.74
CA GLU A 149 -8.01 -2.41 -26.01
C GLU A 149 -7.68 -0.94 -26.32
N THR A 150 -6.39 -0.57 -26.38
CA THR A 150 -5.96 0.80 -26.67
C THR A 150 -4.80 0.81 -27.69
N PRO A 151 -4.45 1.96 -28.28
CA PRO A 151 -3.29 2.07 -29.16
C PRO A 151 -1.93 1.87 -28.48
N LEU A 152 -1.89 1.77 -27.14
CA LEU A 152 -0.66 1.58 -26.39
C LEU A 152 -0.13 0.15 -26.57
N THR A 153 1.05 0.03 -27.11
CA THR A 153 1.73 -1.26 -27.27
C THR A 153 2.67 -1.51 -26.10
N ILE A 154 2.25 -2.33 -25.14
CA ILE A 154 3.06 -2.69 -23.97
C ILE A 154 3.55 -4.13 -24.16
N SER A 155 4.83 -4.31 -24.45
CA SER A 155 5.38 -5.65 -24.60
C SER A 155 5.46 -6.39 -23.27
N ARG A 156 5.38 -7.73 -23.30
CA ARG A 156 5.62 -8.55 -22.11
C ARG A 156 6.97 -8.23 -21.46
N ARG A 157 8.01 -7.99 -22.28
CA ARG A 157 9.33 -7.61 -21.78
C ARG A 157 9.27 -6.30 -20.99
N ALA A 158 8.62 -5.27 -21.52
CA ALA A 158 8.47 -3.98 -20.84
C ALA A 158 7.73 -4.14 -19.48
N PHE A 159 6.67 -4.96 -19.44
CA PHE A 159 5.97 -5.27 -18.18
C PHE A 159 6.89 -5.95 -17.17
N LEU A 160 7.62 -7.00 -17.58
CA LEU A 160 8.51 -7.74 -16.69
C LEU A 160 9.70 -6.90 -16.18
N GLU A 161 10.30 -6.07 -17.05
CA GLU A 161 11.39 -5.16 -16.67
C GLU A 161 10.88 -4.05 -15.74
N GLY A 162 9.71 -3.48 -16.03
CA GLY A 162 9.08 -2.42 -15.25
C GLY A 162 8.66 -2.89 -13.85
N THR A 163 8.19 -4.13 -13.71
CA THR A 163 7.85 -4.70 -12.39
C THR A 163 9.09 -5.08 -11.60
N ARG A 164 10.08 -5.69 -12.27
CA ARG A 164 11.33 -6.14 -11.62
C ARG A 164 12.07 -5.02 -10.90
N ASP A 165 12.04 -3.83 -11.46
CA ASP A 165 12.78 -2.67 -10.99
C ASP A 165 11.84 -1.48 -10.68
N ALA A 166 10.60 -1.76 -10.24
CA ALA A 166 9.55 -0.75 -10.04
C ALA A 166 9.96 0.32 -9.02
N ALA A 167 10.45 -0.08 -7.86
CA ALA A 167 10.93 0.87 -6.85
C ALA A 167 12.16 1.63 -7.33
N ALA A 168 13.11 0.95 -7.98
CA ALA A 168 14.34 1.57 -8.50
C ALA A 168 14.04 2.62 -9.58
N ILE A 169 13.14 2.32 -10.55
CA ILE A 169 12.78 3.24 -11.64
C ILE A 169 12.01 4.46 -11.12
N THR A 170 11.13 4.26 -10.13
CA THR A 170 10.22 5.31 -9.64
C THR A 170 10.74 6.03 -8.40
N SER A 171 11.82 5.54 -7.79
CA SER A 171 12.32 5.99 -6.48
C SER A 171 11.26 5.86 -5.38
N LEU A 172 10.35 4.89 -5.51
CA LEU A 172 9.33 4.61 -4.51
C LEU A 172 9.97 4.01 -3.26
N ALA A 173 9.79 4.67 -2.13
CA ALA A 173 10.36 4.26 -0.85
C ALA A 173 9.26 3.94 0.18
N GLY A 174 9.64 3.23 1.26
CA GLY A 174 8.77 2.97 2.40
C GLY A 174 7.66 1.93 2.15
N ARG A 175 7.91 0.93 1.31
CA ARG A 175 7.00 -0.20 1.08
C ARG A 175 7.69 -1.51 1.45
N TRP A 176 7.67 -1.87 2.73
CA TRP A 176 8.44 -2.96 3.31
C TRP A 176 9.91 -2.90 2.88
N GLN A 177 10.46 -1.69 2.95
CA GLN A 177 11.78 -1.40 2.45
C GLN A 177 12.85 -1.80 3.47
N LYS A 178 13.81 -2.59 3.03
CA LYS A 178 14.96 -3.01 3.83
C LYS A 178 15.99 -1.88 3.90
N LEU A 179 16.35 -1.49 5.13
CA LEU A 179 17.33 -0.43 5.43
C LEU A 179 18.61 -0.96 6.07
N GLY A 180 18.63 -2.23 6.46
CA GLY A 180 19.77 -2.88 7.10
C GLY A 180 19.57 -4.39 7.17
N GLU A 181 20.67 -5.13 7.35
CA GLU A 181 20.66 -6.60 7.34
C GLU A 181 20.95 -7.24 8.70
N ASN A 182 21.80 -6.62 9.49
CA ASN A 182 22.28 -7.18 10.75
C ASN A 182 22.38 -6.07 11.81
N PRO A 183 21.32 -5.81 12.60
CA PRO A 183 19.98 -6.44 12.57
C PRO A 183 19.23 -6.14 11.29
N LEU A 184 18.19 -6.95 11.01
CA LEU A 184 17.27 -6.64 9.93
C LEU A 184 16.48 -5.36 10.27
N VAL A 185 16.63 -4.32 9.46
CA VAL A 185 15.89 -3.05 9.61
C VAL A 185 14.98 -2.87 8.42
N VAL A 186 13.68 -2.72 8.68
CA VAL A 186 12.65 -2.55 7.64
C VAL A 186 11.75 -1.35 7.97
N CYS A 187 11.34 -0.61 6.95
CA CYS A 187 10.32 0.42 7.10
C CYS A 187 9.11 0.18 6.19
N ASP A 188 7.92 0.59 6.68
CA ASP A 188 6.69 0.58 5.90
C ASP A 188 5.79 1.76 6.27
N THR A 189 5.18 2.38 5.27
CA THR A 189 4.29 3.53 5.44
C THR A 189 2.84 3.17 5.76
N GLY A 190 2.53 1.91 6.00
CA GLY A 190 1.21 1.46 6.47
C GLY A 190 0.75 2.25 7.70
N HIS A 191 -0.44 2.87 7.63
CA HIS A 191 -0.89 3.83 8.63
C HIS A 191 -2.39 3.81 8.90
N ASN A 192 -3.10 2.89 8.31
CA ASN A 192 -4.53 2.65 8.54
C ASN A 192 -4.74 1.19 8.98
N PRO A 193 -5.91 0.81 9.50
CA PRO A 193 -6.14 -0.56 9.98
C PRO A 193 -5.85 -1.63 8.94
N HIS A 194 -6.21 -1.40 7.67
CA HIS A 194 -5.98 -2.35 6.59
C HIS A 194 -4.48 -2.53 6.30
N GLY A 195 -3.72 -1.44 6.14
CA GLY A 195 -2.27 -1.50 5.92
C GLY A 195 -1.51 -2.07 7.11
N ILE A 196 -1.87 -1.68 8.33
CA ILE A 196 -1.24 -2.21 9.56
C ILE A 196 -1.51 -3.70 9.75
N ALA A 197 -2.67 -4.21 9.32
CA ALA A 197 -2.93 -5.65 9.36
C ALA A 197 -1.91 -6.44 8.50
N TYR A 198 -1.62 -5.99 7.27
CA TYR A 198 -0.58 -6.58 6.44
C TYR A 198 0.83 -6.46 7.05
N VAL A 199 1.15 -5.28 7.59
CA VAL A 199 2.43 -5.08 8.30
C VAL A 199 2.57 -6.04 9.47
N ALA A 200 1.55 -6.16 10.32
CA ALA A 200 1.58 -7.06 11.48
C ALA A 200 1.70 -8.53 11.08
N GLU A 201 1.00 -8.95 10.02
CA GLU A 201 1.13 -10.30 9.45
C GLU A 201 2.56 -10.56 8.97
N GLN A 202 3.14 -9.62 8.25
CA GLN A 202 4.49 -9.77 7.71
C GLN A 202 5.57 -9.70 8.79
N LEU A 203 5.42 -8.85 9.81
CA LEU A 203 6.29 -8.84 11.00
C LEU A 203 6.32 -10.23 11.65
N LYS A 204 5.15 -10.83 11.87
CA LYS A 204 5.04 -12.16 12.45
C LYS A 204 5.62 -13.27 11.57
N ALA A 205 5.53 -13.13 10.26
CA ALA A 205 6.07 -14.12 9.30
C ALA A 205 7.57 -13.99 9.06
N THR A 206 8.16 -12.82 9.36
CA THR A 206 9.61 -12.56 9.16
C THR A 206 10.39 -13.14 10.33
N PRO A 207 11.37 -14.03 10.10
CA PRO A 207 12.18 -14.61 11.18
C PRO A 207 12.99 -13.56 11.95
N HIS A 208 12.87 -13.54 13.27
CA HIS A 208 13.64 -12.70 14.20
C HIS A 208 13.57 -13.30 15.61
N LYS A 209 14.50 -12.91 16.50
CA LYS A 209 14.43 -13.27 17.93
C LYS A 209 13.61 -12.26 18.70
N GLU A 210 14.02 -11.01 18.69
CA GLU A 210 13.31 -9.89 19.32
C GLU A 210 12.89 -8.90 18.23
N LEU A 211 11.76 -8.22 18.45
CA LEU A 211 11.21 -7.21 17.55
C LEU A 211 11.21 -5.84 18.24
N TYR A 212 11.88 -4.87 17.64
CA TYR A 212 11.86 -3.47 18.04
C TYR A 212 11.02 -2.68 17.07
N CYS A 213 9.96 -2.01 17.55
CA CYS A 213 9.03 -1.23 16.74
C CYS A 213 9.17 0.26 17.01
N VAL A 214 9.77 1.01 16.10
CA VAL A 214 9.79 2.48 16.10
C VAL A 214 8.55 2.97 15.38
N ILE A 215 7.55 3.47 16.14
CA ILE A 215 6.26 3.85 15.56
C ILE A 215 5.81 5.25 15.98
N GLY A 216 5.18 5.96 15.03
CA GLY A 216 4.53 7.23 15.27
C GLY A 216 3.39 7.45 14.27
N PHE A 217 2.34 8.13 14.72
CA PHE A 217 1.14 8.36 13.93
C PHE A 217 0.80 9.84 13.82
N VAL A 218 -0.07 10.20 12.89
CA VAL A 218 -0.70 11.51 12.85
C VAL A 218 -2.00 11.50 13.65
N ARG A 219 -2.45 12.69 14.09
CA ARG A 219 -3.58 12.89 15.04
C ARG A 219 -4.91 12.36 14.53
N ASP A 220 -5.12 12.39 13.21
CA ASP A 220 -6.38 12.02 12.54
C ASP A 220 -6.55 10.51 12.30
N LYS A 221 -5.64 9.67 12.81
CA LYS A 221 -5.74 8.21 12.64
C LYS A 221 -6.57 7.55 13.71
N ASP A 222 -7.30 6.53 13.29
CA ASP A 222 -8.14 5.70 14.17
C ASP A 222 -7.28 4.68 14.93
N LEU A 223 -6.63 5.16 15.99
CA LEU A 223 -5.74 4.35 16.81
C LEU A 223 -6.47 3.21 17.53
N ALA A 224 -7.77 3.35 17.79
CA ALA A 224 -8.55 2.29 18.44
C ALA A 224 -8.63 1.03 17.58
N HIS A 225 -8.63 1.16 16.25
CA HIS A 225 -8.61 0.03 15.33
C HIS A 225 -7.20 -0.34 14.84
N ILE A 226 -6.20 0.51 15.04
CA ILE A 226 -4.82 0.27 14.62
C ILE A 226 -4.02 -0.45 15.72
N LEU A 227 -3.98 0.11 16.94
CA LEU A 227 -3.11 -0.37 18.02
C LEU A 227 -3.36 -1.84 18.41
N PRO A 228 -4.61 -2.36 18.42
CA PRO A 228 -4.86 -3.77 18.71
C PRO A 228 -4.26 -4.77 17.72
N LEU A 229 -3.92 -4.31 16.49
CA LEU A 229 -3.36 -5.16 15.44
C LEU A 229 -1.85 -5.37 15.59
N LEU A 230 -1.17 -4.48 16.33
CA LEU A 230 0.27 -4.51 16.50
C LEU A 230 0.72 -5.64 17.43
N PRO A 231 1.91 -6.24 17.22
CA PRO A 231 2.45 -7.31 18.07
C PRO A 231 2.62 -6.87 19.53
N ARG A 232 2.11 -7.64 20.47
CA ARG A 232 2.20 -7.31 21.93
C ARG A 232 3.52 -7.69 22.58
N ASP A 233 4.25 -8.57 21.95
CA ASP A 233 5.55 -9.11 22.36
C ASP A 233 6.75 -8.31 21.81
N ALA A 234 6.49 -7.22 21.08
CA ALA A 234 7.52 -6.32 20.60
C ALA A 234 7.94 -5.27 21.61
N HIS A 235 9.17 -4.79 21.51
CA HIS A 235 9.71 -3.63 22.23
C HIS A 235 9.39 -2.36 21.45
N TYR A 236 8.56 -1.48 22.02
CA TYR A 236 8.14 -0.26 21.32
C TYR A 236 9.02 0.93 21.67
N ILE A 237 9.31 1.74 20.66
CA ILE A 237 9.88 3.07 20.78
C ILE A 237 8.91 4.02 20.09
N PHE A 238 8.11 4.71 20.91
CA PHE A 238 7.10 5.64 20.45
C PHE A 238 7.75 6.96 20.08
N THR A 239 7.54 7.41 18.86
CA THR A 239 8.14 8.60 18.30
C THR A 239 7.11 9.51 17.64
N GLN A 240 7.53 10.68 17.17
CA GLN A 240 6.69 11.60 16.42
C GLN A 240 7.49 12.28 15.30
N ALA A 241 6.89 12.46 14.15
CA ALA A 241 7.52 13.22 13.07
C ALA A 241 7.46 14.74 13.33
N GLN A 242 8.36 15.48 12.70
CA GLN A 242 8.43 16.95 12.80
C GLN A 242 7.38 17.63 11.90
N THR A 243 6.11 17.39 12.20
CA THR A 243 4.98 17.99 11.49
C THR A 243 3.89 18.38 12.49
N GLU A 244 3.14 19.44 12.23
CA GLU A 244 2.00 19.87 13.04
C GLU A 244 0.91 18.79 13.15
N ARG A 245 0.83 17.90 12.17
CA ARG A 245 -0.10 16.78 12.15
C ARG A 245 0.29 15.62 13.07
N ALA A 246 1.53 15.58 13.55
CA ALA A 246 2.01 14.47 14.36
C ALA A 246 1.24 14.36 15.68
N LEU A 247 0.92 13.13 16.06
CA LEU A 247 0.48 12.83 17.41
C LEU A 247 1.71 12.86 18.32
N PRO A 248 1.69 13.61 19.46
CA PRO A 248 2.81 13.62 20.38
C PRO A 248 3.19 12.21 20.87
N ALA A 249 4.48 11.90 20.86
CA ALA A 249 4.97 10.57 21.24
C ALA A 249 4.51 10.14 22.64
N ALA A 250 4.49 11.05 23.62
CA ALA A 250 3.99 10.77 24.96
C ALA A 250 2.48 10.43 24.98
N GLU A 251 1.67 11.09 24.14
CA GLU A 251 0.24 10.77 24.01
C GLU A 251 0.04 9.41 23.33
N LEU A 252 0.84 9.09 22.32
CA LEU A 252 0.83 7.78 21.68
C LEU A 252 1.19 6.67 22.67
N THR A 253 2.24 6.86 23.48
CA THR A 253 2.65 5.92 24.53
C THR A 253 1.49 5.64 25.52
N ALA A 254 0.82 6.69 25.98
CA ALA A 254 -0.31 6.53 26.92
C ALA A 254 -1.48 5.76 26.28
N LYS A 255 -1.80 6.03 25.01
CA LYS A 255 -2.85 5.30 24.26
C LYS A 255 -2.45 3.86 23.99
N ALA A 256 -1.21 3.60 23.60
CA ALA A 256 -0.67 2.28 23.31
C ALA A 256 -0.67 1.35 24.52
N ALA A 257 -0.39 1.89 25.72
CA ALA A 257 -0.42 1.14 26.98
C ALA A 257 -1.79 0.50 27.27
N ILE A 258 -2.89 1.13 26.84
CA ILE A 258 -4.27 0.60 27.00
C ILE A 258 -4.42 -0.75 26.28
N TYR A 259 -3.70 -0.94 25.16
CA TYR A 259 -3.72 -2.16 24.34
C TYR A 259 -2.59 -3.15 24.70
N GLY A 260 -1.83 -2.85 25.76
CA GLY A 260 -0.74 -3.70 26.22
C GLY A 260 0.56 -3.55 25.47
N LEU A 261 0.68 -2.54 24.61
CA LEU A 261 1.93 -2.19 23.92
C LEU A 261 2.81 -1.40 24.88
N ARG A 262 4.01 -1.92 25.14
CA ARG A 262 4.94 -1.36 26.16
C ARG A 262 6.22 -0.91 25.49
N GLY A 263 6.77 0.22 25.94
CA GLY A 263 8.01 0.72 25.40
C GLY A 263 8.39 2.09 25.91
N GLU A 264 9.37 2.68 25.27
CA GLU A 264 9.97 3.97 25.59
C GLU A 264 9.41 5.08 24.73
N THR A 265 9.61 6.32 25.15
CA THR A 265 9.20 7.51 24.39
C THR A 265 10.45 8.27 23.99
N ILE A 266 10.75 8.30 22.70
CA ILE A 266 11.84 9.09 22.10
C ILE A 266 11.23 9.94 20.98
N PRO A 267 11.03 11.25 21.21
CA PRO A 267 10.26 12.08 20.26
C PRO A 267 10.88 12.19 18.86
N GLU A 268 12.20 12.34 18.76
CA GLU A 268 12.89 12.51 17.49
C GLU A 268 13.07 11.17 16.77
N VAL A 269 12.58 11.08 15.54
CA VAL A 269 12.61 9.84 14.74
C VAL A 269 14.04 9.32 14.52
N PRO A 270 15.04 10.14 14.11
CA PRO A 270 16.41 9.63 13.97
C PRO A 270 17.01 9.08 15.25
N ALA A 271 16.72 9.72 16.40
CA ALA A 271 17.20 9.25 17.71
C ALA A 271 16.51 7.94 18.12
N ALA A 272 15.21 7.81 17.87
CA ALA A 272 14.45 6.59 18.13
C ALA A 272 14.97 5.41 17.28
N VAL A 273 15.26 5.65 16.01
CA VAL A 273 15.83 4.64 15.09
C VAL A 273 17.25 4.24 15.52
N ALA A 274 18.10 5.20 15.87
CA ALA A 274 19.45 4.92 16.36
C ALA A 274 19.40 4.07 17.64
N HIS A 275 18.56 4.44 18.60
CA HIS A 275 18.35 3.70 19.83
C HIS A 275 17.86 2.26 19.60
N ALA A 276 16.87 2.06 18.71
CA ALA A 276 16.41 0.73 18.34
C ALA A 276 17.53 -0.14 17.77
N ARG A 277 18.38 0.43 16.91
CA ARG A 277 19.52 -0.26 16.31
C ARG A 277 20.62 -0.59 17.32
N GLU A 278 20.82 0.23 18.34
CA GLU A 278 21.77 -0.02 19.43
C GLU A 278 21.32 -1.16 20.35
N LEU A 279 20.00 -1.28 20.59
CA LEU A 279 19.43 -2.34 21.41
C LEU A 279 19.39 -3.69 20.69
N ALA A 280 19.14 -3.69 19.40
CA ALA A 280 18.91 -4.88 18.61
C ALA A 280 20.22 -5.67 18.35
N ALA A 281 20.19 -6.95 18.65
CA ALA A 281 21.24 -7.89 18.28
C ALA A 281 21.15 -8.29 16.78
N VAL A 282 22.14 -9.00 16.28
CA VAL A 282 22.27 -9.40 14.88
C VAL A 282 21.07 -10.20 14.33
N ASP A 283 20.45 -11.02 15.20
CA ASP A 283 19.31 -11.88 14.86
C ASP A 283 17.94 -11.24 15.14
N ASP A 284 17.93 -9.98 15.58
CA ASP A 284 16.71 -9.23 15.88
C ASP A 284 16.23 -8.43 14.67
N MET A 285 15.03 -7.88 14.79
CA MET A 285 14.42 -7.05 13.77
C MET A 285 14.04 -5.67 14.31
N VAL A 286 14.33 -4.64 13.55
CA VAL A 286 13.85 -3.27 13.79
C VAL A 286 12.84 -2.91 12.70
N PHE A 287 11.62 -2.59 13.12
CA PHE A 287 10.56 -2.09 12.24
C PHE A 287 10.34 -0.59 12.48
N ILE A 288 10.20 0.18 11.40
CA ILE A 288 9.95 1.63 11.44
C ILE A 288 8.67 1.92 10.67
N GLY A 289 7.66 2.54 11.31
CA GLY A 289 6.39 2.76 10.62
C GLY A 289 5.33 3.54 11.36
N GLY A 290 4.07 3.32 10.93
CA GLY A 290 2.87 3.98 11.45
C GLY A 290 2.51 5.30 10.75
N SER A 291 3.44 5.91 10.03
CA SER A 291 3.20 7.14 9.27
C SER A 291 4.21 7.30 8.15
N THR A 292 3.75 7.83 7.01
CA THR A 292 4.65 8.25 5.93
C THR A 292 5.69 9.27 6.40
N TYR A 293 5.32 10.17 7.31
CA TYR A 293 6.24 11.19 7.85
C TYR A 293 7.35 10.56 8.71
N VAL A 294 7.01 9.59 9.56
CA VAL A 294 8.01 8.85 10.36
C VAL A 294 8.99 8.10 9.46
N VAL A 295 8.48 7.40 8.44
CA VAL A 295 9.33 6.70 7.48
C VAL A 295 10.21 7.67 6.70
N ALA A 296 9.69 8.82 6.27
CA ALA A 296 10.45 9.82 5.54
C ALA A 296 11.61 10.43 6.37
N GLU A 297 11.45 10.57 7.68
CA GLU A 297 12.52 11.05 8.57
C GLU A 297 13.54 9.97 8.95
N ALA A 298 13.19 8.69 8.73
CA ALA A 298 14.06 7.55 8.98
C ALA A 298 14.91 7.16 7.76
N LEU A 299 14.54 7.60 6.54
CA LEU A 299 15.26 7.38 5.28
C LEU A 299 16.39 8.39 5.07
#